data_728b9378119d7433ce6837b3f9164a5a
#
_entry.id   728b9378119d7433ce6837b3f9164a5a
#
_cell.length_a   1.000
_cell.length_b   1.000
_cell.length_c   1.000
_cell.angle_alpha   90.00
_cell.angle_beta   90.00
_cell.angle_gamma   90.00
#
_symmetry.space_group_name_H-M   'P 1'
#
loop_
_entity.id
_entity.type
_entity.pdbx_description
1 polymer ?
#
loop_
_entity_poly.entity_id
_entity_poly.type
_entity_poly.pdbx_seq_one_letter_code
_entity_poly.pdbx_strand_id
1 'polypeptide(L)'
;MSTCTDIVTFTIDRAIYGVAVDRVREILDIRPIAPLPKAPKYLMGIIDLRGENIPVVDLRSLLNLEPLEDTPNTRILVTLMDYGSGSGVVGVRTDRVIEVTRMDDEEIRPLTEAELLRWDGAAIAGIGRRNGEIVSVLDLDHLFGDPAILAGVSNSAAFDAA
;
A
#
# COMPACT_ATOMS: atom_id res chain seq x y z
N MET A 1 -20.56 10.09 -2.80
CA MET A 1 -21.06 9.31 -3.95
C MET A 1 -19.99 8.32 -4.36
N SER A 2 -20.34 7.07 -4.28
CA SER A 2 -19.38 6.07 -4.69
C SER A 2 -19.27 6.06 -6.21
N THR A 3 -18.07 6.20 -6.69
CA THR A 3 -17.80 6.00 -8.08
C THR A 3 -17.37 4.55 -8.26
N CYS A 4 -17.79 3.92 -9.33
CA CYS A 4 -17.35 2.59 -9.68
C CYS A 4 -15.87 2.66 -10.05
N THR A 5 -15.02 2.70 -9.06
CA THR A 5 -13.57 2.76 -9.28
C THR A 5 -13.03 1.34 -9.38
N ASP A 6 -12.21 1.11 -10.39
CA ASP A 6 -11.50 -0.15 -10.48
C ASP A 6 -10.50 -0.26 -9.33
N ILE A 7 -10.29 -1.47 -8.86
CA ILE A 7 -9.45 -1.76 -7.72
C ILE A 7 -8.36 -2.74 -8.15
N VAL A 8 -7.14 -2.48 -7.73
CA VAL A 8 -6.05 -3.45 -7.83
C VAL A 8 -6.14 -4.32 -6.60
N THR A 9 -6.39 -5.62 -6.79
CA THR A 9 -6.46 -6.57 -5.68
C THR A 9 -5.15 -7.33 -5.54
N PHE A 10 -4.77 -7.55 -4.30
CA PHE A 10 -3.54 -8.26 -3.98
C PHE A 10 -3.72 -8.97 -2.65
N THR A 11 -2.83 -9.92 -2.36
CA THR A 11 -2.90 -10.66 -1.11
C THR A 11 -1.74 -10.31 -0.20
N ILE A 12 -2.02 -10.35 1.10
CA ILE A 12 -1.04 -10.46 2.16
C ILE A 12 -1.48 -11.67 2.96
N ASP A 13 -0.65 -12.72 2.99
CA ASP A 13 -1.02 -14.02 3.50
C ASP A 13 -2.27 -14.54 2.75
N ARG A 14 -3.37 -14.77 3.45
CA ARG A 14 -4.62 -15.25 2.87
C ARG A 14 -5.65 -14.15 2.69
N ALA A 15 -5.37 -12.97 3.21
CA ALA A 15 -6.31 -11.85 3.14
C ALA A 15 -6.17 -11.12 1.82
N ILE A 16 -7.30 -10.72 1.25
CA ILE A 16 -7.32 -9.94 0.00
C ILE A 16 -7.52 -8.48 0.36
N TYR A 17 -6.64 -7.66 -0.19
CA TYR A 17 -6.70 -6.22 -0.05
C TYR A 17 -6.90 -5.57 -1.41
N GLY A 18 -7.34 -4.35 -1.42
CA GLY A 18 -7.49 -3.58 -2.64
C GLY A 18 -7.02 -2.15 -2.47
N VAL A 19 -6.61 -1.56 -3.57
CA VAL A 19 -6.22 -0.16 -3.66
C VAL A 19 -6.84 0.40 -4.93
N ALA A 20 -7.40 1.61 -4.86
CA ALA A 20 -7.98 2.25 -6.03
C ALA A 20 -6.95 2.32 -7.16
N VAL A 21 -7.36 1.93 -8.36
CA VAL A 21 -6.43 1.84 -9.49
C VAL A 21 -5.81 3.17 -9.85
N ASP A 22 -6.52 4.28 -9.62
CA ASP A 22 -6.00 5.62 -9.90
C ASP A 22 -4.88 6.03 -8.95
N ARG A 23 -4.65 5.27 -7.88
CA ARG A 23 -3.54 5.49 -6.96
C ARG A 23 -2.33 4.62 -7.31
N VAL A 24 -2.43 3.73 -8.27
CA VAL A 24 -1.34 2.83 -8.68
C VAL A 24 -0.77 3.31 -10.01
N ARG A 25 0.49 3.72 -9.97
CA ARG A 25 1.18 4.17 -11.18
C ARG A 25 1.65 2.99 -12.03
N GLU A 26 2.19 1.97 -11.39
CA GLU A 26 2.61 0.74 -12.06
C GLU A 26 2.84 -0.38 -11.05
N ILE A 27 2.93 -1.59 -11.56
CA ILE A 27 3.18 -2.81 -10.78
C ILE A 27 4.50 -3.40 -11.24
N LEU A 28 5.43 -3.59 -10.32
CA LEU A 28 6.77 -4.06 -10.63
C LEU A 28 7.01 -5.45 -10.10
N ASP A 29 7.80 -6.23 -10.84
CA ASP A 29 8.40 -7.42 -10.30
C ASP A 29 9.38 -7.04 -9.19
N ILE A 30 9.67 -7.99 -8.29
CA ILE A 30 10.64 -7.71 -7.25
C ILE A 30 12.00 -7.43 -7.88
N ARG A 31 12.72 -6.49 -7.31
CA ARG A 31 14.04 -6.07 -7.76
C ARG A 31 14.88 -5.72 -6.55
N PRO A 32 16.20 -5.60 -6.71
CA PRO A 32 17.05 -5.22 -5.58
C PRO A 32 16.61 -3.91 -4.95
N ILE A 33 16.54 -3.90 -3.63
CA ILE A 33 16.18 -2.72 -2.83
C ILE A 33 17.42 -2.32 -2.04
N ALA A 34 17.85 -1.07 -2.21
CA ALA A 34 19.00 -0.55 -1.48
C ALA A 34 18.55 -0.19 -0.07
N PRO A 35 19.05 -0.88 0.97
CA PRO A 35 18.63 -0.58 2.33
C PRO A 35 19.16 0.78 2.78
N LEU A 36 18.42 1.42 3.67
CA LEU A 36 18.80 2.70 4.27
C LEU A 36 19.24 2.46 5.72
N PRO A 37 20.36 3.09 6.15
CA PRO A 37 20.78 2.94 7.54
C PRO A 37 19.80 3.59 8.49
N LYS A 38 19.52 2.92 9.60
CA LYS A 38 18.62 3.41 10.65
C LYS A 38 17.20 3.68 10.18
N ALA A 39 16.78 3.03 9.09
CA ALA A 39 15.41 3.17 8.62
C ALA A 39 14.43 2.48 9.56
N PRO A 40 13.19 2.98 9.67
CA PRO A 40 12.15 2.26 10.40
C PRO A 40 11.93 0.87 9.82
N LYS A 41 11.38 -0.03 10.65
CA LYS A 41 11.21 -1.43 10.25
C LYS A 41 10.38 -1.60 8.97
N TYR A 42 9.36 -0.75 8.76
CA TYR A 42 8.49 -0.85 7.59
C TYR A 42 9.16 -0.32 6.30
N LEU A 43 10.20 0.48 6.41
CA LEU A 43 10.88 1.06 5.25
C LEU A 43 12.02 0.13 4.83
N MET A 44 11.80 -0.60 3.73
CA MET A 44 12.78 -1.57 3.24
C MET A 44 14.00 -0.92 2.63
N GLY A 45 13.83 0.24 2.02
CA GLY A 45 14.91 0.95 1.35
C GLY A 45 14.40 1.68 0.13
N ILE A 46 15.26 1.79 -0.87
CA ILE A 46 14.98 2.58 -2.08
C ILE A 46 15.25 1.73 -3.32
N ILE A 47 14.40 1.88 -4.31
CA ILE A 47 14.66 1.32 -5.65
C ILE A 47 14.90 2.47 -6.63
N ASP A 48 15.71 2.17 -7.65
CA ASP A 48 15.89 3.08 -8.78
C ASP A 48 14.96 2.63 -9.89
N LEU A 49 14.02 3.50 -10.24
CA LEU A 49 13.08 3.23 -11.32
C LEU A 49 13.26 4.31 -12.38
N ARG A 50 13.99 3.97 -13.43
CA ARG A 50 14.28 4.88 -14.55
C ARG A 50 14.84 6.22 -14.08
N GLY A 51 15.78 6.16 -13.14
CA GLY A 51 16.45 7.36 -12.60
C GLY A 51 15.70 8.02 -11.46
N GLU A 52 14.53 7.57 -11.13
CA GLU A 52 13.75 8.07 -10.00
C GLU A 52 13.97 7.16 -8.79
N ASN A 53 14.33 7.76 -7.66
CA ASN A 53 14.53 7.00 -6.43
C ASN A 53 13.21 6.91 -5.67
N ILE A 54 12.73 5.70 -5.48
CA ILE A 54 11.42 5.45 -4.90
C ILE A 54 11.60 4.67 -3.59
N PRO A 55 11.13 5.23 -2.45
CA PRO A 55 11.14 4.48 -1.20
C PRO A 55 10.15 3.32 -1.27
N VAL A 56 10.55 2.17 -0.72
CA VAL A 56 9.72 0.97 -0.71
C VAL A 56 9.39 0.61 0.72
N VAL A 57 8.11 0.49 1.02
CA VAL A 57 7.63 0.05 2.32
C VAL A 57 7.10 -1.37 2.22
N ASP A 58 7.23 -2.10 3.31
CA ASP A 58 6.70 -3.45 3.41
C ASP A 58 5.31 -3.38 4.04
N LEU A 59 4.29 -3.70 3.26
CA LEU A 59 2.92 -3.65 3.77
C LEU A 59 2.71 -4.62 4.92
N ARG A 60 3.40 -5.75 4.92
CA ARG A 60 3.33 -6.68 6.05
C ARG A 60 3.75 -6.01 7.35
N SER A 61 4.84 -5.27 7.33
CA SER A 61 5.30 -4.52 8.52
C SER A 61 4.30 -3.45 8.94
N LEU A 62 3.70 -2.74 7.98
CA LEU A 62 2.69 -1.73 8.28
C LEU A 62 1.44 -2.33 8.92
N LEU A 63 1.13 -3.57 8.59
CA LEU A 63 -0.02 -4.29 9.15
C LEU A 63 0.36 -5.14 10.38
N ASN A 64 1.58 -5.00 10.88
CA ASN A 64 2.09 -5.74 12.05
C ASN A 64 2.13 -7.26 11.84
N LEU A 65 2.43 -7.66 10.61
CA LEU A 65 2.59 -9.07 10.26
C LEU A 65 4.06 -9.45 10.19
N GLU A 66 4.35 -10.73 10.35
CA GLU A 66 5.70 -11.23 10.26
C GLU A 66 6.28 -10.99 8.86
N PRO A 67 7.58 -10.67 8.75
CA PRO A 67 8.20 -10.52 7.44
C PRO A 67 8.19 -11.85 6.68
N LEU A 68 8.15 -11.75 5.37
CA LEU A 68 8.16 -12.90 4.48
C LEU A 68 9.23 -12.67 3.42
N GLU A 69 9.98 -13.72 3.11
CA GLU A 69 10.98 -13.65 2.05
C GLU A 69 10.31 -13.47 0.69
N ASP A 70 11.07 -12.91 -0.25
CA ASP A 70 10.56 -12.72 -1.61
C ASP A 70 10.28 -14.07 -2.26
N THR A 71 9.18 -14.12 -3.01
CA THR A 71 8.79 -15.27 -3.81
C THR A 71 8.67 -14.82 -5.27
N PRO A 72 8.52 -15.75 -6.22
CA PRO A 72 8.25 -15.34 -7.61
C PRO A 72 6.98 -14.51 -7.78
N ASN A 73 6.09 -14.51 -6.79
CA ASN A 73 4.82 -13.76 -6.83
C ASN A 73 4.92 -12.39 -6.17
N THR A 74 5.98 -12.10 -5.45
CA THR A 74 6.15 -10.81 -4.77
C THR A 74 6.15 -9.68 -5.79
N ARG A 75 5.39 -8.62 -5.49
CA ARG A 75 5.28 -7.45 -6.37
C ARG A 75 5.41 -6.17 -5.57
N ILE A 76 5.84 -5.12 -6.25
CA ILE A 76 5.88 -3.77 -5.70
C ILE A 76 4.85 -2.94 -6.45
N LEU A 77 3.88 -2.41 -5.72
CA LEU A 77 2.93 -1.44 -6.27
C LEU A 77 3.54 -0.05 -6.13
N VAL A 78 3.78 0.62 -7.23
CA VAL A 78 4.25 2.01 -7.22
C VAL A 78 3.01 2.88 -7.08
N THR A 79 2.84 3.49 -5.92
CA THR A 79 1.61 4.21 -5.58
C THR A 79 1.84 5.70 -5.46
N LEU A 80 0.78 6.45 -5.71
CA LEU A 80 0.77 7.91 -5.57
C LEU A 80 0.19 8.26 -4.22
N MET A 81 0.84 9.18 -3.53
CA MET A 81 0.43 9.65 -2.21
C MET A 81 0.18 11.14 -2.21
N ASP A 82 -0.75 11.55 -1.36
CA ASP A 82 -1.03 12.96 -1.11
C ASP A 82 -0.68 13.24 0.36
N TYR A 83 0.31 14.09 0.56
CA TYR A 83 0.77 14.48 1.91
C TYR A 83 -0.02 15.65 2.48
N GLY A 84 -0.94 16.22 1.72
CA GLY A 84 -1.61 17.45 2.11
C GLY A 84 -0.81 18.70 1.73
N SER A 85 0.49 18.71 1.96
CA SER A 85 1.38 19.81 1.55
C SER A 85 2.12 19.52 0.25
N GLY A 86 1.87 18.35 -0.35
CA GLY A 86 2.51 17.94 -1.58
C GLY A 86 2.10 16.53 -1.93
N SER A 87 2.75 15.96 -2.91
CA SER A 87 2.50 14.60 -3.35
C SER A 87 3.83 13.85 -3.50
N GLY A 88 3.75 12.53 -3.50
CA GLY A 88 4.93 11.71 -3.66
C GLY A 88 4.58 10.33 -4.19
N VAL A 89 5.61 9.53 -4.41
CA VAL A 89 5.51 8.18 -4.93
C VAL A 89 6.15 7.23 -3.94
N VAL A 90 5.45 6.15 -3.63
CA VAL A 90 5.94 5.12 -2.69
C VAL A 90 5.68 3.76 -3.28
N GLY A 91 6.70 2.90 -3.24
CA GLY A 91 6.53 1.49 -3.59
C GLY A 91 6.01 0.72 -2.39
N VAL A 92 5.01 -0.11 -2.60
CA VAL A 92 4.40 -0.94 -1.56
C VAL A 92 4.62 -2.40 -1.93
N ARG A 93 5.40 -3.10 -1.12
CA ARG A 93 5.67 -4.52 -1.35
C ARG A 93 4.48 -5.35 -0.87
N THR A 94 3.99 -6.21 -1.76
CA THR A 94 2.87 -7.11 -1.49
C THR A 94 3.27 -8.55 -1.76
N ASP A 95 2.54 -9.50 -1.18
CA ASP A 95 2.84 -10.92 -1.38
C ASP A 95 2.52 -11.37 -2.79
N ARG A 96 1.40 -10.90 -3.34
CA ARG A 96 0.95 -11.28 -4.68
C ARG A 96 -0.12 -10.33 -5.18
N VAL A 97 -0.04 -9.92 -6.44
CA VAL A 97 -1.10 -9.15 -7.08
C VAL A 97 -2.04 -10.12 -7.80
N ILE A 98 -3.35 -9.94 -7.62
CA ILE A 98 -4.34 -10.81 -8.24
C ILE A 98 -4.80 -10.24 -9.58
N GLU A 99 -5.45 -9.07 -9.56
CA GLU A 99 -6.07 -8.51 -10.76
C GLU A 99 -6.44 -7.06 -10.56
N VAL A 100 -6.80 -6.41 -11.66
CA VAL A 100 -7.47 -5.10 -11.64
C VAL A 100 -8.92 -5.38 -11.96
N THR A 101 -9.82 -5.02 -11.05
CA THR A 101 -11.22 -5.41 -11.18
C THR A 101 -12.14 -4.46 -10.44
N ARG A 102 -13.45 -4.68 -10.57
CA ARG A 102 -14.48 -3.99 -9.80
C ARG A 102 -15.00 -4.90 -8.71
N MET A 103 -15.48 -4.28 -7.62
CA MET A 103 -16.15 -5.03 -6.56
C MET A 103 -17.51 -5.53 -7.05
N ASP A 104 -17.95 -6.65 -6.48
CA ASP A 104 -19.22 -7.28 -6.87
C ASP A 104 -20.42 -6.33 -6.68
N ASP A 105 -20.40 -5.56 -5.60
CA ASP A 105 -21.52 -4.68 -5.24
C ASP A 105 -21.38 -3.26 -5.80
N GLU A 106 -20.32 -3.00 -6.55
CA GLU A 106 -20.00 -1.68 -7.08
C GLU A 106 -19.81 -0.61 -5.98
N GLU A 107 -20.06 -0.94 -4.74
CA GLU A 107 -19.89 -0.04 -3.61
C GLU A 107 -18.97 -0.66 -2.57
N ILE A 108 -18.17 0.20 -1.95
CA ILE A 108 -17.30 -0.20 -0.85
C ILE A 108 -18.01 0.25 0.43
N ARG A 109 -18.33 -0.73 1.28
CA ARG A 109 -19.02 -0.45 2.52
C ARG A 109 -18.02 0.08 3.55
N PRO A 110 -18.26 1.25 4.14
CA PRO A 110 -17.38 1.75 5.20
C PRO A 110 -17.43 0.86 6.44
N LEU A 111 -16.40 0.91 7.25
CA LEU A 111 -16.35 0.18 8.50
C LEU A 111 -17.36 0.75 9.50
N THR A 112 -17.97 -0.12 10.28
CA THR A 112 -18.82 0.29 11.38
C THR A 112 -17.97 0.79 12.54
N GLU A 113 -18.58 1.53 13.48
CA GLU A 113 -17.87 1.97 14.68
C GLU A 113 -17.26 0.80 15.45
N ALA A 114 -18.00 -0.32 15.55
CA ALA A 114 -17.52 -1.49 16.23
C ALA A 114 -16.28 -2.07 15.56
N GLU A 115 -16.26 -2.08 14.24
CA GLU A 115 -15.11 -2.55 13.48
C GLU A 115 -13.91 -1.61 13.64
N LEU A 116 -14.14 -0.30 13.63
CA LEU A 116 -13.09 0.69 13.85
C LEU A 116 -12.46 0.58 15.24
N LEU A 117 -13.25 0.23 16.25
CA LEU A 117 -12.74 0.04 17.61
C LEU A 117 -11.94 -1.24 17.77
N ARG A 118 -12.22 -2.25 16.94
CA ARG A 118 -11.53 -3.53 17.01
C ARG A 118 -10.14 -3.49 16.37
N TRP A 119 -10.00 -2.71 15.33
CA TRP A 119 -8.78 -2.64 14.56
C TRP A 119 -8.32 -1.21 14.47
N ASP A 120 -7.09 -1.01 14.07
CA ASP A 120 -6.67 0.30 13.62
C ASP A 120 -7.33 0.53 12.25
N GLY A 121 -8.60 0.85 12.27
CA GLY A 121 -9.41 0.97 11.06
C GLY A 121 -9.06 2.16 10.19
N ALA A 122 -8.13 3.00 10.66
CA ALA A 122 -7.72 4.17 9.89
C ALA A 122 -7.09 3.80 8.55
N ALA A 123 -6.47 2.62 8.46
CA ALA A 123 -5.83 2.16 7.24
C ALA A 123 -6.82 1.60 6.21
N ILE A 124 -8.08 1.39 6.60
CA ILE A 124 -9.06 0.72 5.73
C ILE A 124 -10.17 1.69 5.37
N ALA A 125 -10.32 1.97 4.07
CA ALA A 125 -11.38 2.84 3.57
C ALA A 125 -12.75 2.18 3.61
N GLY A 126 -12.79 0.86 3.45
CA GLY A 126 -14.04 0.12 3.48
C GLY A 126 -13.84 -1.33 3.11
N ILE A 127 -14.94 -2.07 3.07
CA ILE A 127 -14.95 -3.49 2.75
C ILE A 127 -15.88 -3.73 1.57
N GLY A 128 -15.38 -4.46 0.58
CA GLY A 128 -16.16 -4.90 -0.56
C GLY A 128 -16.04 -6.40 -0.73
N ARG A 129 -16.63 -6.90 -1.81
CA ARG A 129 -16.53 -8.31 -2.17
C ARG A 129 -16.14 -8.46 -3.63
N ARG A 130 -15.38 -9.48 -3.89
CA ARG A 130 -15.03 -9.87 -5.25
C ARG A 130 -15.13 -11.38 -5.36
N ASN A 131 -16.01 -11.86 -6.24
CA ASN A 131 -16.32 -13.29 -6.39
C ASN A 131 -16.71 -13.91 -5.05
N GLY A 132 -17.48 -13.16 -4.25
CA GLY A 132 -17.91 -13.59 -2.94
C GLY A 132 -16.88 -13.46 -1.83
N GLU A 133 -15.63 -13.18 -2.15
CA GLU A 133 -14.57 -13.06 -1.15
C GLU A 133 -14.47 -11.63 -0.64
N ILE A 134 -14.15 -11.49 0.64
CA ILE A 134 -14.02 -10.18 1.28
C ILE A 134 -12.72 -9.52 0.80
N VAL A 135 -12.84 -8.25 0.40
CA VAL A 135 -11.70 -7.41 0.02
C VAL A 135 -11.68 -6.19 0.94
N SER A 136 -10.58 -6.00 1.65
CA SER A 136 -10.37 -4.82 2.49
C SER A 136 -9.68 -3.76 1.65
N VAL A 137 -10.37 -2.66 1.38
CA VAL A 137 -9.83 -1.57 0.55
C VAL A 137 -9.03 -0.64 1.43
N LEU A 138 -7.77 -0.45 1.10
CA LEU A 138 -6.86 0.38 1.89
C LEU A 138 -7.01 1.85 1.54
N ASP A 139 -6.92 2.69 2.55
CA ASP A 139 -6.82 4.14 2.41
C ASP A 139 -5.34 4.51 2.53
N LEU A 140 -4.67 4.64 1.40
CA LEU A 140 -3.24 4.91 1.36
C LEU A 140 -2.89 6.25 2.00
N ASP A 141 -3.68 7.28 1.74
CA ASP A 141 -3.42 8.60 2.31
C ASP A 141 -3.47 8.56 3.83
N HIS A 142 -4.43 7.81 4.37
CA HIS A 142 -4.57 7.67 5.81
C HIS A 142 -3.46 6.78 6.39
N LEU A 143 -3.15 5.68 5.70
CA LEU A 143 -2.11 4.76 6.15
C LEU A 143 -0.74 5.44 6.21
N PHE A 144 -0.40 6.22 5.19
CA PHE A 144 0.86 6.94 5.13
C PHE A 144 0.78 8.32 5.77
N GLY A 145 -0.41 8.75 6.19
CA GLY A 145 -0.61 10.02 6.87
C GLY A 145 -0.19 10.01 8.34
N ASP A 146 0.13 8.85 8.90
CA ASP A 146 0.68 8.75 10.25
C ASP A 146 1.99 9.54 10.29
N PRO A 147 2.14 10.51 11.21
CA PRO A 147 3.35 11.31 11.26
C PRO A 147 4.65 10.51 11.34
N ALA A 148 4.64 9.37 12.03
CA ALA A 148 5.83 8.53 12.13
C ALA A 148 6.18 7.88 10.80
N ILE A 149 5.17 7.39 10.07
CA ILE A 149 5.37 6.75 8.77
C ILE A 149 5.77 7.79 7.73
N LEU A 150 5.06 8.91 7.70
CA LEU A 150 5.33 9.99 6.76
C LEU A 150 6.75 10.55 6.94
N ALA A 151 7.20 10.70 8.17
CA ALA A 151 8.55 11.18 8.46
C ALA A 151 9.61 10.22 7.90
N GLY A 152 9.41 8.92 8.05
CA GLY A 152 10.32 7.92 7.51
C GLY A 152 10.42 7.97 5.99
N VAL A 153 9.29 8.04 5.33
CA VAL A 153 9.22 8.11 3.86
C VAL A 153 9.79 9.43 3.35
N SER A 154 9.40 10.54 3.96
CA SER A 154 9.88 11.86 3.55
C SER A 154 11.38 12.01 3.75
N ASN A 155 11.91 11.48 4.84
CA ASN A 155 13.36 11.55 5.09
C ASN A 155 14.13 10.74 4.05
N SER A 156 13.61 9.58 3.62
CA SER A 156 14.29 8.81 2.58
C SER A 156 14.29 9.55 1.25
N ALA A 157 13.19 10.19 0.89
CA ALA A 157 13.09 10.97 -0.34
C ALA A 157 13.98 12.20 -0.29
N ALA A 158 14.02 12.89 0.84
CA ALA A 158 14.88 14.07 1.01
C ALA A 158 16.36 13.71 0.96
N PHE A 159 16.73 12.57 1.50
CA PHE A 159 18.10 12.08 1.47
C PHE A 159 18.59 11.88 0.03
N ASP A 160 17.75 11.35 -0.82
CA ASP A 160 18.11 11.10 -2.22
C ASP A 160 18.12 12.37 -3.06
N ALA A 161 17.41 13.40 -2.65
CA ALA A 161 17.37 14.66 -3.36
C ALA A 161 18.67 15.47 -3.16
N ALA A 162 19.47 15.10 -2.18
CA ALA A 162 20.76 15.73 -1.95
C ALA A 162 21.85 15.14 -2.86
#